data_88c9dbeca6cef61f4b47d7d57eb283b5
#
_entry.id   88c9dbeca6cef61f4b47d7d57eb283b5
#
_cell.length_a   1.000
_cell.length_b   1.000
_cell.length_c   1.000
_cell.angle_alpha   90.00
_cell.angle_beta   90.00
_cell.angle_gamma   90.00
#
_symmetry.space_group_name_H-M   'P 1'
#
loop_
_entity.id
_entity.type
_entity.pdbx_description
1 polymer ?
#
loop_
_entity_poly.entity_id
_entity_poly.type
_entity_poly.pdbx_seq_one_letter_code
_entity_poly.pdbx_strand_id
1 'polypeptide(L)'
;MPERTKIHLEYTINCSPKVLFNRLSSASGLAEWFADNVTVRGRIYTFTWARTRQDAEMTVYKENKMVRFTWLGTNEEYFEFKIVQDELTGDVALIVDDFAVSDEIDEAINLWNMQIADLKHIVGSN
;
A
#
# COMPACT_ATOMS: atom_id res chain seq x y z
N MET A 1 1.99 -26.35 -6.46
CA MET A 1 1.91 -24.88 -6.50
C MET A 1 2.07 -24.31 -5.12
N PRO A 2 2.94 -23.31 -4.95
CA PRO A 2 3.05 -22.70 -3.63
C PRO A 2 1.74 -22.05 -3.24
N GLU A 3 1.38 -22.20 -2.00
CA GLU A 3 0.18 -21.60 -1.44
C GLU A 3 0.40 -20.11 -1.21
N ARG A 4 -0.61 -19.30 -1.52
CA ARG A 4 -0.59 -17.85 -1.29
C ARG A 4 -1.39 -17.54 -0.04
N THR A 5 -0.79 -16.79 0.87
CA THR A 5 -1.38 -16.45 2.16
C THR A 5 -1.60 -14.94 2.26
N LYS A 6 -2.74 -14.55 2.79
CA LYS A 6 -3.02 -13.13 3.04
C LYS A 6 -2.23 -12.65 4.23
N ILE A 7 -1.59 -11.49 4.07
CA ILE A 7 -0.86 -10.79 5.11
C ILE A 7 -1.68 -9.58 5.54
N HIS A 8 -1.76 -9.35 6.84
CA HIS A 8 -2.49 -8.23 7.41
C HIS A 8 -1.57 -7.52 8.41
N LEU A 9 -1.18 -6.28 8.11
CA LEU A 9 -0.23 -5.50 8.90
C LEU A 9 -0.85 -4.19 9.34
N GLU A 10 -0.47 -3.74 10.53
CA GLU A 10 -0.96 -2.49 11.06
C GLU A 10 0.21 -1.63 11.54
N TYR A 11 0.17 -0.34 11.19
CA TYR A 11 1.22 0.62 11.52
C TYR A 11 0.60 1.90 12.05
N THR A 12 1.14 2.43 13.15
CA THR A 12 0.76 3.75 13.62
C THR A 12 1.52 4.81 12.82
N ILE A 13 0.80 5.79 12.27
CA ILE A 13 1.38 6.85 11.44
C ILE A 13 0.94 8.21 11.97
N ASN A 14 1.90 9.04 12.37
CA ASN A 14 1.61 10.37 12.93
C ASN A 14 1.46 11.41 11.82
N CYS A 15 0.30 11.40 11.16
CA CYS A 15 -0.08 12.44 10.21
C CYS A 15 -1.59 12.39 10.01
N SER A 16 -2.14 13.41 9.35
CA SER A 16 -3.59 13.43 9.11
C SER A 16 -3.99 12.35 8.10
N PRO A 17 -5.22 11.84 8.19
CA PRO A 17 -5.72 10.89 7.19
C PRO A 17 -5.62 11.42 5.76
N LYS A 18 -5.88 12.70 5.56
CA LYS A 18 -5.82 13.32 4.22
C LYS A 18 -4.40 13.29 3.65
N VAL A 19 -3.40 13.66 4.44
CA VAL A 19 -2.00 13.64 4.02
C VAL A 19 -1.56 12.22 3.72
N LEU A 20 -1.88 11.29 4.61
CA LEU A 20 -1.54 9.89 4.42
C LEU A 20 -2.20 9.33 3.16
N PHE A 21 -3.49 9.57 2.99
CA PHE A 21 -4.24 9.01 1.86
C PHE A 21 -3.69 9.46 0.51
N ASN A 22 -3.22 10.71 0.42
CA ASN A 22 -2.61 11.20 -0.82
C ASN A 22 -1.41 10.34 -1.21
N ARG A 23 -0.58 9.91 -0.25
CA ARG A 23 0.58 9.06 -0.50
C ARG A 23 0.22 7.61 -0.84
N LEU A 24 -1.00 7.20 -0.53
CA LEU A 24 -1.47 5.84 -0.77
C LEU A 24 -2.24 5.69 -2.08
N SER A 25 -2.74 6.79 -2.63
CA SER A 25 -3.69 6.72 -3.74
C SER A 25 -3.25 7.45 -5.00
N SER A 26 -2.36 8.43 -4.91
CA SER A 26 -1.92 9.17 -6.08
C SER A 26 -0.65 8.56 -6.68
N ALA A 27 -0.48 8.72 -8.00
CA ALA A 27 0.71 8.23 -8.68
C ALA A 27 1.97 8.87 -8.10
N SER A 28 1.97 10.19 -7.94
CA SER A 28 3.13 10.90 -7.40
C SER A 28 3.41 10.50 -5.94
N GLY A 29 2.35 10.30 -5.15
CA GLY A 29 2.51 9.87 -3.76
C GLY A 29 3.11 8.47 -3.65
N LEU A 30 2.59 7.53 -4.43
CA LEU A 30 3.09 6.15 -4.43
C LEU A 30 4.51 6.06 -4.97
N ALA A 31 4.89 6.93 -5.93
CA ALA A 31 6.24 6.94 -6.48
C ALA A 31 7.30 7.41 -5.47
N GLU A 32 6.89 8.01 -4.37
CA GLU A 32 7.85 8.49 -3.36
C GLU A 32 8.30 7.39 -2.40
N TRP A 33 7.51 6.34 -2.22
CA TRP A 33 7.83 5.31 -1.22
C TRP A 33 7.55 3.88 -1.64
N PHE A 34 6.58 3.67 -2.52
CA PHE A 34 6.10 2.31 -2.85
C PHE A 34 6.81 1.71 -4.06
N ALA A 35 7.03 2.51 -5.10
CA ALA A 35 7.64 2.05 -6.34
C ALA A 35 8.58 3.11 -6.87
N ASP A 36 9.50 2.70 -7.75
CA ASP A 36 10.46 3.63 -8.36
C ASP A 36 9.77 4.60 -9.31
N ASN A 37 8.73 4.12 -10.00
CA ASN A 37 7.92 4.95 -10.88
C ASN A 37 6.49 4.45 -10.88
N VAL A 38 5.54 5.36 -10.99
CA VAL A 38 4.10 5.04 -11.05
C VAL A 38 3.45 5.91 -12.11
N THR A 39 2.76 5.28 -13.05
CA THR A 39 1.95 5.99 -14.05
C THR A 39 0.50 5.52 -13.94
N VAL A 40 -0.43 6.40 -14.34
CA VAL A 40 -1.87 6.12 -14.22
C VAL A 40 -2.54 6.42 -15.55
N ARG A 41 -3.39 5.49 -15.98
CA ARG A 41 -4.27 5.69 -17.12
C ARG A 41 -5.67 5.24 -16.68
N GLY A 42 -6.57 6.18 -16.44
CA GLY A 42 -7.87 5.86 -15.87
C GLY A 42 -7.73 5.26 -14.49
N ARG A 43 -8.13 4.01 -14.32
CA ARG A 43 -7.99 3.28 -13.06
C ARG A 43 -6.81 2.31 -13.06
N ILE A 44 -6.06 2.25 -14.15
CA ILE A 44 -4.93 1.34 -14.26
C ILE A 44 -3.66 2.04 -13.83
N TYR A 45 -3.03 1.53 -12.80
CA TYR A 45 -1.76 2.00 -12.27
C TYR A 45 -0.66 1.07 -12.72
N THR A 46 0.39 1.62 -13.31
CA THR A 46 1.57 0.86 -13.69
C THR A 46 2.69 1.18 -12.71
N PHE A 47 3.13 0.16 -11.98
CA PHE A 47 4.21 0.27 -10.99
C PHE A 47 5.48 -0.30 -11.58
N THR A 48 6.58 0.43 -11.45
CA THR A 48 7.89 -0.01 -11.92
C THR A 48 8.87 -0.06 -10.76
N TRP A 49 9.52 -1.21 -10.57
CA TRP A 49 10.59 -1.40 -9.62
C TRP A 49 11.81 -1.92 -10.39
N ALA A 50 12.89 -1.14 -10.40
CA ALA A 50 14.14 -1.55 -11.09
C ALA A 50 13.86 -2.17 -12.46
N ARG A 51 13.72 -3.50 -12.53
CA ARG A 51 13.53 -4.24 -13.79
C ARG A 51 12.14 -4.86 -13.93
N THR A 52 11.26 -4.64 -12.97
CA THR A 52 9.93 -5.24 -12.94
C THR A 52 8.86 -4.18 -13.12
N ARG A 53 7.91 -4.47 -13.99
CA ARG A 53 6.75 -3.60 -14.21
C ARG A 53 5.49 -4.42 -14.06
N GLN A 54 4.53 -3.91 -13.27
CA GLN A 54 3.25 -4.58 -13.06
C GLN A 54 2.12 -3.57 -13.09
N ASP A 55 0.99 -4.01 -13.65
CA ASP A 55 -0.21 -3.20 -13.74
C ASP A 55 -1.24 -3.67 -12.71
N ALA A 56 -1.92 -2.72 -12.10
CA ALA A 56 -3.02 -2.99 -11.19
C ALA A 56 -4.16 -2.03 -11.45
N GLU A 57 -5.38 -2.50 -11.22
CA GLU A 57 -6.55 -1.64 -11.31
C GLU A 57 -6.95 -1.18 -9.92
N MET A 58 -7.22 0.12 -9.75
CA MET A 58 -7.80 0.63 -8.52
C MET A 58 -9.26 0.20 -8.46
N THR A 59 -9.55 -0.83 -7.69
CA THR A 59 -10.89 -1.45 -7.63
C THR A 59 -11.76 -0.93 -6.51
N VAL A 60 -11.15 -0.33 -5.47
CA VAL A 60 -11.88 0.32 -4.38
C VAL A 60 -11.22 1.65 -4.09
N TYR A 61 -12.03 2.69 -3.97
CA TYR A 61 -11.59 4.02 -3.61
C TYR A 61 -12.60 4.64 -2.66
N LYS A 62 -12.16 4.93 -1.44
CA LYS A 62 -12.95 5.67 -0.46
C LYS A 62 -12.08 6.77 0.10
N GLU A 63 -12.37 8.00 -0.29
CA GLU A 63 -11.53 9.16 0.03
C GLU A 63 -11.16 9.22 1.52
N ASN A 64 -9.88 9.35 1.78
CA ASN A 64 -9.28 9.44 3.12
C ASN A 64 -9.52 8.19 3.99
N LYS A 65 -10.01 7.10 3.41
CA LYS A 65 -10.32 5.88 4.17
C LYS A 65 -9.64 4.63 3.63
N MET A 66 -9.73 4.41 2.32
CA MET A 66 -9.22 3.13 1.81
C MET A 66 -9.02 3.16 0.29
N VAL A 67 -8.02 2.43 -0.17
CA VAL A 67 -7.80 2.18 -1.60
C VAL A 67 -7.34 0.74 -1.76
N ARG A 68 -7.86 0.08 -2.79
CA ARG A 68 -7.46 -1.28 -3.14
C ARG A 68 -7.00 -1.32 -4.58
N PHE A 69 -5.86 -1.96 -4.81
CA PHE A 69 -5.31 -2.19 -6.14
C PHE A 69 -5.32 -3.69 -6.42
N THR A 70 -6.04 -4.10 -7.45
CA THR A 70 -6.12 -5.51 -7.85
C THR A 70 -5.18 -5.74 -9.02
N TRP A 71 -4.25 -6.69 -8.86
CA TRP A 71 -3.26 -6.99 -9.88
C TRP A 71 -3.91 -7.57 -11.12
N LEU A 72 -3.52 -7.07 -12.29
CA LEU A 72 -3.97 -7.63 -13.57
C LEU A 72 -3.16 -8.89 -13.87
N GLY A 73 -3.83 -9.88 -14.46
CA GLY A 73 -3.18 -11.13 -14.84
C GLY A 73 -2.98 -12.12 -13.70
N THR A 74 -3.61 -11.87 -12.55
CA THR A 74 -3.58 -12.78 -11.41
C THR A 74 -4.98 -13.30 -11.11
N ASN A 75 -5.11 -14.17 -10.10
CA ASN A 75 -6.41 -14.68 -9.64
C ASN A 75 -7.03 -13.70 -8.64
N GLU A 76 -7.20 -12.45 -9.07
CA GLU A 76 -7.84 -11.39 -8.28
C GLU A 76 -7.08 -11.04 -6.99
N GLU A 77 -5.79 -11.30 -6.94
CA GLU A 77 -4.97 -10.88 -5.82
C GLU A 77 -4.84 -9.36 -5.82
N TYR A 78 -4.76 -8.79 -4.62
CA TYR A 78 -4.74 -7.34 -4.45
C TYR A 78 -3.83 -6.96 -3.31
N PHE A 79 -3.51 -5.67 -3.24
CA PHE A 79 -3.01 -5.06 -2.02
C PHE A 79 -3.92 -3.88 -1.67
N GLU A 80 -4.06 -3.61 -0.39
CA GLU A 80 -5.04 -2.66 0.08
C GLU A 80 -4.47 -1.83 1.21
N PHE A 81 -4.77 -0.54 1.17
CA PHE A 81 -4.42 0.39 2.24
C PHE A 81 -5.69 0.92 2.87
N LYS A 82 -5.80 0.77 4.18
CA LYS A 82 -6.95 1.27 4.93
C LYS A 82 -6.47 2.16 6.04
N ILE A 83 -7.12 3.32 6.21
CA ILE A 83 -6.81 4.27 7.26
C ILE A 83 -7.88 4.17 8.34
N VAL A 84 -7.45 4.02 9.58
CA VAL A 84 -8.33 4.00 10.74
C VAL A 84 -7.86 5.08 11.70
N GLN A 85 -8.79 5.87 12.21
CA GLN A 85 -8.47 6.89 13.21
C GLN A 85 -9.22 6.59 14.49
N ASP A 86 -8.50 6.58 15.62
CA ASP A 86 -9.11 6.36 16.93
C ASP A 86 -9.92 7.60 17.32
N GLU A 87 -11.18 7.41 17.69
CA GLU A 87 -12.08 8.52 18.02
C GLU A 87 -11.70 9.22 19.32
N LEU A 88 -11.04 8.52 20.23
CA LEU A 88 -10.68 9.06 21.54
C LEU A 88 -9.34 9.77 21.52
N THR A 89 -8.33 9.14 20.91
CA THR A 89 -6.95 9.66 20.93
C THR A 89 -6.62 10.47 19.69
N GLY A 90 -7.35 10.23 18.57
CA GLY A 90 -7.01 10.82 17.28
C GLY A 90 -5.86 10.11 16.57
N ASP A 91 -5.33 9.05 17.14
CA ASP A 91 -4.24 8.29 16.53
C ASP A 91 -4.67 7.71 15.21
N VAL A 92 -3.76 7.77 14.22
CA VAL A 92 -4.00 7.25 12.88
C VAL A 92 -3.22 5.97 12.69
N ALA A 93 -3.89 4.94 12.19
CA ALA A 93 -3.27 3.66 11.85
C ALA A 93 -3.47 3.37 10.36
N LEU A 94 -2.42 2.84 9.75
CA LEU A 94 -2.48 2.31 8.38
C LEU A 94 -2.55 0.80 8.46
N ILE A 95 -3.55 0.22 7.82
CA ILE A 95 -3.69 -1.23 7.71
C ILE A 95 -3.36 -1.63 6.28
N VAL A 96 -2.43 -2.57 6.13
CA VAL A 96 -1.99 -3.07 4.83
C VAL A 96 -2.41 -4.53 4.71
N ASP A 97 -3.15 -4.85 3.66
CA ASP A 97 -3.46 -6.22 3.29
C ASP A 97 -2.76 -6.54 1.97
N ASP A 98 -2.12 -7.70 1.91
CA ASP A 98 -1.38 -8.15 0.73
C ASP A 98 -1.36 -9.68 0.73
N PHE A 99 -0.83 -10.27 -0.32
CA PHE A 99 -0.67 -11.72 -0.45
C PHE A 99 0.78 -12.06 -0.72
N ALA A 100 1.24 -13.15 -0.13
CA ALA A 100 2.60 -13.65 -0.35
C ALA A 100 2.59 -15.16 -0.41
N VAL A 101 3.60 -15.72 -1.09
CA VAL A 101 3.84 -17.16 -1.07
C VAL A 101 4.14 -17.57 0.37
N SER A 102 3.55 -18.68 0.82
CA SER A 102 3.64 -19.10 2.22
C SER A 102 5.08 -19.21 2.74
N ASP A 103 6.01 -19.59 1.88
CA ASP A 103 7.42 -19.72 2.24
C ASP A 103 8.15 -18.37 2.32
N GLU A 104 7.52 -17.29 1.85
CA GLU A 104 8.15 -15.97 1.72
C GLU A 104 7.44 -14.90 2.57
N ILE A 105 6.63 -15.31 3.53
CA ILE A 105 5.85 -14.37 4.36
C ILE A 105 6.77 -13.43 5.14
N ASP A 106 7.81 -13.96 5.77
CA ASP A 106 8.72 -13.14 6.57
C ASP A 106 9.44 -12.10 5.71
N GLU A 107 9.84 -12.49 4.50
CA GLU A 107 10.48 -11.57 3.56
C GLU A 107 9.51 -10.47 3.12
N ALA A 108 8.25 -10.84 2.85
CA ALA A 108 7.23 -9.88 2.46
C ALA A 108 6.95 -8.88 3.59
N ILE A 109 6.84 -9.35 4.82
CA ILE A 109 6.63 -8.49 5.99
C ILE A 109 7.80 -7.54 6.16
N ASN A 110 9.03 -8.03 6.03
CA ASN A 110 10.23 -7.19 6.16
C ASN A 110 10.27 -6.10 5.08
N LEU A 111 9.88 -6.45 3.85
CA LEU A 111 9.82 -5.46 2.77
C LEU A 111 8.78 -4.38 3.07
N TRP A 112 7.58 -4.77 3.54
CA TRP A 112 6.57 -3.80 3.94
C TRP A 112 7.08 -2.89 5.06
N ASN A 113 7.73 -3.47 6.08
CA ASN A 113 8.27 -2.68 7.18
C ASN A 113 9.26 -1.63 6.69
N MET A 114 10.11 -1.97 5.74
CA MET A 114 11.07 -1.04 5.15
C MET A 114 10.38 0.07 4.36
N GLN A 115 9.40 -0.31 3.52
CA GLN A 115 8.67 0.66 2.71
C GLN A 115 7.82 1.60 3.58
N ILE A 116 7.19 1.07 4.63
CA ILE A 116 6.39 1.90 5.53
C ILE A 116 7.30 2.85 6.34
N ALA A 117 8.52 2.43 6.67
CA ALA A 117 9.49 3.33 7.33
C ALA A 117 9.80 4.53 6.43
N ASP A 118 9.96 4.31 5.12
CA ASP A 118 10.15 5.38 4.16
C ASP A 118 8.92 6.29 4.09
N LEU A 119 7.74 5.71 4.06
CA LEU A 119 6.48 6.48 4.07
C LEU A 119 6.39 7.36 5.31
N LYS A 120 6.68 6.81 6.49
CA LYS A 120 6.67 7.57 7.75
C LYS A 120 7.61 8.77 7.67
N HIS A 121 8.79 8.57 7.12
CA HIS A 121 9.77 9.64 6.97
C HIS A 121 9.22 10.75 6.06
N ILE A 122 8.61 10.37 4.94
CA ILE A 122 8.08 11.32 3.95
C ILE A 122 6.94 12.16 4.53
N VAL A 123 6.05 11.56 5.33
CA VAL A 123 4.92 12.29 5.90
C VAL A 123 5.26 12.96 7.25
N GLY A 124 6.51 12.88 7.67
CA GLY A 124 6.96 13.51 8.92
C GLY A 124 6.59 12.75 10.18
N SER A 125 6.26 11.48 10.07
CA SER A 125 5.95 10.61 11.21
C SER A 125 7.23 9.93 11.67
N ASN A 126 7.48 9.94 12.95
CA ASN A 126 8.67 9.28 13.52
C ASN A 126 8.29 7.98 14.20
#